data_6ff04e4206cb5a295a0c6853ddbd1ec0
#
_entry.id   6ff04e4206cb5a295a0c6853ddbd1ec0
#
_cell.length_a   1.000
_cell.length_b   1.000
_cell.length_c   1.000
_cell.angle_alpha   90.00
_cell.angle_beta   90.00
_cell.angle_gamma   90.00
#
_symmetry.space_group_name_H-M   'P 1'
#
loop_
_entity.id
_entity.type
_entity.pdbx_description
1 polymer ?
#
loop_
_entity_poly.entity_id
_entity_poly.type
_entity_poly.pdbx_seq_one_letter_code
_entity_poly.pdbx_strand_id
1 'polypeptide(L)'
;MRHFIEPGSFSLAEQLALLDLADRMEADPAPYAHLCDGRILATLFYEPSTRTRLSFESAMLRLGGKTLGFAGAQLSSASKGETVADTARVVSNYADVIAMRHPKEGAPLRASMYARVPVINAGDGGHAHPSQTMIDLMTIRQRKGRLDHLTIGFCGDLKFGRTVHSLTAALSQFEGNRFCLLYTSDAADDRISVD
;
A
#
# COMPACT_ATOMS: atom_id res chain seq x y z
N MET A 1 -8.58 -6.22 -16.22
CA MET A 1 -7.70 -6.55 -15.07
C MET A 1 -7.82 -5.42 -14.05
N ARG A 2 -7.81 -5.73 -12.75
CA ARG A 2 -7.91 -4.69 -11.69
C ARG A 2 -6.56 -4.48 -11.05
N HIS A 3 -6.27 -3.22 -10.71
CA HIS A 3 -5.06 -2.79 -10.03
C HIS A 3 -5.45 -2.12 -8.71
N PHE A 4 -4.56 -2.10 -7.73
CA PHE A 4 -4.75 -1.41 -6.46
C PHE A 4 -3.75 -0.24 -6.36
N ILE A 5 -4.10 0.88 -6.96
CA ILE A 5 -3.20 2.04 -7.11
C ILE A 5 -3.45 3.10 -6.05
N GLU A 6 -4.70 3.30 -5.68
CA GLU A 6 -5.13 4.30 -4.69
C GLU A 6 -6.33 3.77 -3.89
N PRO A 7 -6.68 4.36 -2.73
CA PRO A 7 -7.81 3.89 -1.91
C PRO A 7 -9.12 3.78 -2.68
N GLY A 8 -9.38 4.69 -3.63
CA GLY A 8 -10.56 4.68 -4.50
C GLY A 8 -10.56 3.62 -5.61
N SER A 9 -9.51 2.79 -5.74
CA SER A 9 -9.47 1.69 -6.72
C SER A 9 -10.55 0.62 -6.47
N PHE A 10 -11.09 0.57 -5.26
CA PHE A 10 -12.16 -0.32 -4.83
C PHE A 10 -13.32 0.50 -4.27
N SER A 11 -14.55 0.05 -4.55
CA SER A 11 -15.75 0.60 -3.93
C SER A 11 -15.74 0.39 -2.42
N LEU A 12 -16.54 1.17 -1.69
CA LEU A 12 -16.65 1.02 -0.23
C LEU A 12 -17.04 -0.42 0.17
N ALA A 13 -17.98 -1.04 -0.55
CA ALA A 13 -18.37 -2.43 -0.30
C ALA A 13 -17.21 -3.42 -0.47
N GLU A 14 -16.36 -3.21 -1.48
CA GLU A 14 -15.18 -4.04 -1.71
C GLU A 14 -14.10 -3.81 -0.66
N GLN A 15 -13.90 -2.57 -0.22
CA GLN A 15 -12.98 -2.26 0.87
C GLN A 15 -13.43 -2.96 2.17
N LEU A 16 -14.72 -2.88 2.50
CA LEU A 16 -15.28 -3.58 3.66
C LEU A 16 -15.11 -5.10 3.54
N ALA A 17 -15.37 -5.68 2.37
CA ALA A 17 -15.17 -7.12 2.15
C ALA A 17 -13.68 -7.53 2.30
N LEU A 18 -12.74 -6.67 1.90
CA LEU A 18 -11.30 -6.90 2.13
C LEU A 18 -10.95 -6.85 3.61
N LEU A 19 -11.51 -5.90 4.36
CA LEU A 19 -11.32 -5.81 5.80
C LEU A 19 -11.91 -7.05 6.52
N ASP A 20 -13.09 -7.51 6.11
CA ASP A 20 -13.71 -8.72 6.67
C ASP A 20 -12.89 -9.98 6.35
N LEU A 21 -12.30 -10.04 5.17
CA LEU A 21 -11.37 -11.11 4.81
C LEU A 21 -10.12 -11.07 5.69
N ALA A 22 -9.57 -9.87 5.92
CA ALA A 22 -8.39 -9.69 6.76
C ALA A 22 -8.64 -10.15 8.21
N ASP A 23 -9.79 -9.79 8.80
CA ASP A 23 -10.16 -10.24 10.15
C ASP A 23 -10.30 -11.78 10.21
N ARG A 24 -10.89 -12.42 9.20
CA ARG A 24 -10.97 -13.88 9.14
C ARG A 24 -9.60 -14.54 9.01
N MET A 25 -8.71 -13.96 8.20
CA MET A 25 -7.35 -14.47 8.03
C MET A 25 -6.50 -14.28 9.29
N GLU A 26 -6.73 -13.22 10.05
CA GLU A 26 -6.08 -12.98 11.34
C GLU A 26 -6.56 -13.97 12.40
N ALA A 27 -7.87 -14.24 12.46
CA ALA A 27 -8.47 -15.16 13.41
C ALA A 27 -8.07 -16.62 13.17
N ASP A 28 -8.03 -17.06 11.92
CA ASP A 28 -7.61 -18.40 11.52
C ASP A 28 -6.90 -18.36 10.16
N PRO A 29 -5.57 -18.32 10.14
CA PRO A 29 -4.79 -18.26 8.89
C PRO A 29 -4.70 -19.60 8.14
N ALA A 30 -4.97 -20.72 8.80
CA ALA A 30 -4.72 -22.05 8.23
C ALA A 30 -5.48 -22.33 6.91
N PRO A 31 -6.78 -21.96 6.76
CA PRO A 31 -7.51 -22.17 5.51
C PRO A 31 -6.95 -21.41 4.30
N TYR A 32 -6.14 -20.39 4.55
CA TYR A 32 -5.59 -19.52 3.50
C TYR A 32 -4.16 -19.86 3.10
N ALA A 33 -3.50 -20.80 3.78
CA ALA A 33 -2.09 -21.13 3.60
C ALA A 33 -1.72 -21.58 2.18
N HIS A 34 -2.70 -22.02 1.39
CA HIS A 34 -2.53 -22.50 0.01
C HIS A 34 -3.24 -21.64 -1.04
N LEU A 35 -3.72 -20.44 -0.67
CA LEU A 35 -4.52 -19.59 -1.56
C LEU A 35 -3.73 -19.09 -2.78
N CYS A 36 -2.41 -18.96 -2.63
CA CYS A 36 -1.50 -18.48 -3.68
C CYS A 36 -0.53 -19.57 -4.16
N ASP A 37 -0.86 -20.86 -3.99
CA ASP A 37 0.00 -21.94 -4.50
C ASP A 37 0.28 -21.76 -5.99
N GLY A 38 1.54 -21.89 -6.38
CA GLY A 38 2.00 -21.72 -7.76
C GLY A 38 2.05 -20.26 -8.26
N ARG A 39 1.66 -19.28 -7.45
CA ARG A 39 1.70 -17.87 -7.80
C ARG A 39 2.99 -17.19 -7.38
N ILE A 40 3.38 -16.16 -8.11
CA ILE A 40 4.60 -15.38 -7.89
C ILE A 40 4.23 -13.91 -7.73
N LEU A 41 4.67 -13.31 -6.63
CA LEU A 41 4.64 -11.87 -6.39
C LEU A 41 5.99 -11.26 -6.77
N ALA A 42 5.98 -10.24 -7.63
CA ALA A 42 7.15 -9.39 -7.84
C ALA A 42 7.13 -8.17 -6.92
N THR A 43 8.18 -7.99 -6.12
CA THR A 43 8.37 -6.80 -5.27
C THR A 43 9.39 -5.86 -5.92
N LEU A 44 8.89 -4.78 -6.55
CA LEU A 44 9.71 -3.80 -7.26
C LEU A 44 9.85 -2.53 -6.40
N PHE A 45 10.87 -2.51 -5.57
CA PHE A 45 11.11 -1.43 -4.62
C PHE A 45 12.25 -0.53 -5.10
N TYR A 46 11.91 0.60 -5.71
CA TYR A 46 12.87 1.59 -6.23
C TYR A 46 13.46 2.50 -5.14
N GLU A 47 12.84 2.52 -3.95
CA GLU A 47 13.37 3.19 -2.78
C GLU A 47 13.42 2.23 -1.59
N PRO A 48 14.30 2.46 -0.60
CA PRO A 48 14.41 1.62 0.58
C PRO A 48 13.11 1.56 1.37
N SER A 49 12.65 0.37 1.69
CA SER A 49 11.48 0.14 2.55
C SER A 49 11.49 -1.26 3.12
N THR A 50 12.09 -1.42 4.27
CA THR A 50 12.21 -2.74 4.93
C THR A 50 10.85 -3.31 5.31
N ARG A 51 10.07 -2.56 6.08
CA ARG A 51 8.78 -3.03 6.61
C ARG A 51 7.79 -3.40 5.50
N THR A 52 7.54 -2.49 4.57
CA THR A 52 6.54 -2.70 3.50
C THR A 52 6.94 -3.88 2.61
N ARG A 53 8.20 -3.97 2.21
CA ARG A 53 8.68 -5.07 1.38
C ARG A 53 8.52 -6.41 2.07
N LEU A 54 9.04 -6.54 3.29
CA LEU A 54 8.95 -7.78 4.06
C LEU A 54 7.50 -8.16 4.37
N SER A 55 6.59 -7.19 4.55
CA SER A 55 5.16 -7.47 4.74
C SER A 55 4.54 -8.11 3.51
N PHE A 56 4.79 -7.57 2.30
CA PHE A 56 4.30 -8.16 1.06
C PHE A 56 4.89 -9.55 0.80
N GLU A 57 6.19 -9.70 0.98
CA GLU A 57 6.88 -10.98 0.78
C GLU A 57 6.41 -12.03 1.78
N SER A 58 6.33 -11.68 3.07
CA SER A 58 5.82 -12.58 4.11
C SER A 58 4.38 -12.98 3.87
N ALA A 59 3.50 -12.03 3.48
CA ALA A 59 2.11 -12.35 3.16
C ALA A 59 2.01 -13.38 2.02
N MET A 60 2.75 -13.15 0.92
CA MET A 60 2.73 -14.05 -0.21
C MET A 60 3.24 -15.47 0.15
N LEU A 61 4.33 -15.54 0.92
CA LEU A 61 4.88 -16.83 1.39
C LEU A 61 3.91 -17.56 2.33
N ARG A 62 3.22 -16.84 3.23
CA ARG A 62 2.23 -17.44 4.14
C ARG A 62 0.99 -17.94 3.41
N LEU A 63 0.71 -17.42 2.23
CA LEU A 63 -0.39 -17.86 1.36
C LEU A 63 0.03 -18.99 0.39
N GLY A 64 1.24 -19.55 0.53
CA GLY A 64 1.74 -20.65 -0.31
C GLY A 64 2.41 -20.19 -1.61
N GLY A 65 2.48 -18.88 -1.88
CA GLY A 65 3.11 -18.35 -3.08
C GLY A 65 4.62 -18.19 -2.96
N LYS A 66 5.22 -17.58 -3.99
CA LYS A 66 6.65 -17.28 -4.07
C LYS A 66 6.87 -15.81 -4.33
N THR A 67 8.09 -15.35 -4.07
CA THR A 67 8.45 -13.93 -4.32
C THR A 67 9.72 -13.83 -5.15
N LEU A 68 9.79 -12.77 -5.95
CA LEU A 68 10.99 -12.30 -6.62
C LEU A 68 11.00 -10.76 -6.61
N GLY A 69 12.13 -10.14 -6.87
CA GLY A 69 12.16 -8.68 -6.97
C GLY A 69 13.50 -8.08 -6.60
N PHE A 70 13.49 -6.76 -6.44
CA PHE A 70 14.68 -5.98 -6.07
C PHE A 70 14.34 -4.90 -5.05
N ALA A 71 15.38 -4.42 -4.34
CA ALA A 71 15.30 -3.32 -3.38
C ALA A 71 16.39 -2.28 -3.72
N GLY A 72 15.96 -1.15 -4.28
CA GLY A 72 16.81 -0.07 -4.74
C GLY A 72 16.94 -0.02 -6.26
N ALA A 73 16.72 1.17 -6.82
CA ALA A 73 16.80 1.39 -8.29
C ALA A 73 18.17 1.00 -8.86
N GLN A 74 19.25 1.22 -8.10
CA GLN A 74 20.63 0.90 -8.49
C GLN A 74 20.87 -0.61 -8.67
N LEU A 75 20.04 -1.47 -8.10
CA LEU A 75 20.12 -2.93 -8.22
C LEU A 75 19.27 -3.48 -9.38
N SER A 76 18.69 -2.60 -10.19
CA SER A 76 17.82 -2.96 -11.31
C SER A 76 18.31 -2.30 -12.61
N SER A 77 17.72 -2.70 -13.73
CA SER A 77 17.98 -2.08 -15.04
C SER A 77 17.56 -0.61 -15.13
N ALA A 78 16.82 -0.09 -14.14
CA ALA A 78 16.52 1.34 -14.03
C ALA A 78 17.80 2.19 -13.95
N SER A 79 18.88 1.68 -13.35
CA SER A 79 20.18 2.33 -13.31
C SER A 79 20.82 2.51 -14.71
N LYS A 80 20.34 1.73 -15.69
CA LYS A 80 20.77 1.80 -17.10
C LYS A 80 19.77 2.53 -17.98
N GLY A 81 18.74 3.19 -17.38
CA GLY A 81 17.74 3.97 -18.11
C GLY A 81 16.48 3.19 -18.51
N GLU A 82 16.28 1.93 -18.04
CA GLU A 82 15.04 1.22 -18.27
C GLU A 82 13.87 1.96 -17.62
N THR A 83 12.79 2.13 -18.37
CA THR A 83 11.61 2.84 -17.88
C THR A 83 10.74 1.95 -16.98
N VAL A 84 9.93 2.57 -16.10
CA VAL A 84 8.93 1.85 -15.29
C VAL A 84 7.97 1.04 -16.18
N ALA A 85 7.61 1.56 -17.34
CA ALA A 85 6.74 0.88 -18.30
C ALA A 85 7.37 -0.39 -18.86
N ASP A 86 8.66 -0.34 -19.21
CA ASP A 86 9.37 -1.50 -19.76
C ASP A 86 9.64 -2.53 -18.68
N THR A 87 10.05 -2.11 -17.47
CA THR A 87 10.17 -3.00 -16.33
C THR A 87 8.84 -3.72 -16.05
N ALA A 88 7.70 -2.99 -16.05
CA ALA A 88 6.39 -3.60 -15.82
C ALA A 88 6.01 -4.64 -16.88
N ARG A 89 6.31 -4.38 -18.17
CA ARG A 89 6.11 -5.35 -19.26
C ARG A 89 6.94 -6.60 -19.08
N VAL A 90 8.23 -6.42 -18.81
CA VAL A 90 9.18 -7.53 -18.66
C VAL A 90 8.80 -8.39 -17.45
N VAL A 91 8.59 -7.77 -16.29
CA VAL A 91 8.27 -8.48 -15.04
C VAL A 91 6.92 -9.19 -15.11
N SER A 92 5.97 -8.69 -15.90
CA SER A 92 4.68 -9.37 -16.14
C SER A 92 4.82 -10.76 -16.78
N ASN A 93 5.99 -11.10 -17.33
CA ASN A 93 6.25 -12.45 -17.85
C ASN A 93 6.80 -13.40 -16.77
N TYR A 94 7.18 -12.87 -15.62
CA TYR A 94 7.81 -13.64 -14.53
C TYR A 94 6.94 -13.77 -13.28
N ALA A 95 5.91 -12.93 -13.15
CA ALA A 95 5.09 -12.86 -11.94
C ALA A 95 3.59 -12.79 -12.28
N ASP A 96 2.76 -13.17 -11.31
CA ASP A 96 1.30 -13.11 -11.40
C ASP A 96 0.74 -11.79 -10.82
N VAL A 97 1.51 -11.10 -9.98
CA VAL A 97 1.17 -9.80 -9.37
C VAL A 97 2.43 -9.01 -9.08
N ILE A 98 2.35 -7.70 -9.18
CA ILE A 98 3.46 -6.78 -8.91
C ILE A 98 3.08 -5.88 -7.73
N ALA A 99 3.90 -5.83 -6.67
CA ALA A 99 3.88 -4.79 -5.66
C ALA A 99 5.01 -3.79 -5.96
N MET A 100 4.66 -2.54 -6.26
CA MET A 100 5.63 -1.52 -6.64
C MET A 100 5.67 -0.39 -5.61
N ARG A 101 6.88 -0.04 -5.16
CA ARG A 101 7.16 1.17 -4.40
C ARG A 101 8.15 2.05 -5.16
N HIS A 102 7.81 3.34 -5.32
CA HIS A 102 8.59 4.25 -6.15
C HIS A 102 8.66 5.65 -5.55
N PRO A 103 9.81 6.38 -5.63
CA PRO A 103 9.90 7.76 -5.12
C PRO A 103 9.11 8.77 -5.95
N LYS A 104 8.81 8.49 -7.21
CA LYS A 104 8.02 9.38 -8.08
C LYS A 104 6.55 9.02 -8.01
N GLU A 105 5.73 10.04 -7.77
CA GLU A 105 4.27 9.94 -7.81
C GLU A 105 3.77 9.45 -9.17
N GLY A 106 2.71 8.64 -9.17
CA GLY A 106 2.12 8.06 -10.37
C GLY A 106 2.91 6.93 -11.03
N ALA A 107 4.09 6.54 -10.52
CA ALA A 107 4.86 5.45 -11.11
C ALA A 107 4.13 4.09 -11.07
N PRO A 108 3.46 3.67 -9.99
CA PRO A 108 2.63 2.47 -9.99
C PRO A 108 1.43 2.56 -10.94
N LEU A 109 0.81 3.73 -11.09
CA LEU A 109 -0.22 3.96 -12.10
C LEU A 109 0.36 3.79 -13.51
N ARG A 110 1.54 4.36 -13.78
CA ARG A 110 2.23 4.17 -15.05
C ARG A 110 2.53 2.69 -15.31
N ALA A 111 3.02 1.96 -14.30
CA ALA A 111 3.25 0.53 -14.39
C ALA A 111 1.98 -0.24 -14.76
N SER A 112 0.84 0.08 -14.13
CA SER A 112 -0.44 -0.60 -14.36
C SER A 112 -0.94 -0.47 -15.80
N MET A 113 -0.62 0.61 -16.49
CA MET A 113 -0.98 0.81 -17.90
C MET A 113 -0.25 -0.13 -18.87
N TYR A 114 0.88 -0.68 -18.44
CA TYR A 114 1.75 -1.52 -19.29
C TYR A 114 1.93 -2.94 -18.78
N ALA A 115 1.60 -3.20 -17.52
CA ALA A 115 1.63 -4.52 -16.94
C ALA A 115 0.53 -5.43 -17.52
N ARG A 116 0.84 -6.72 -17.63
CA ARG A 116 -0.12 -7.78 -18.00
C ARG A 116 -0.67 -8.53 -16.79
N VAL A 117 -0.27 -8.09 -15.60
CA VAL A 117 -0.67 -8.65 -14.30
C VAL A 117 -1.11 -7.51 -13.38
N PRO A 118 -1.89 -7.78 -12.32
CA PRO A 118 -2.27 -6.77 -11.34
C PRO A 118 -1.07 -6.05 -10.75
N VAL A 119 -1.21 -4.73 -10.55
CA VAL A 119 -0.23 -3.89 -9.87
C VAL A 119 -0.83 -3.36 -8.57
N ILE A 120 -0.07 -3.47 -7.49
CA ILE A 120 -0.36 -2.94 -6.16
C ILE A 120 0.63 -1.81 -5.88
N ASN A 121 0.10 -0.62 -5.56
CA ASN A 121 0.91 0.50 -5.10
C ASN A 121 1.33 0.27 -3.64
N ALA A 122 2.61 0.05 -3.41
CA ALA A 122 3.23 -0.09 -2.09
C ALA A 122 3.83 1.23 -1.56
N GLY A 123 3.40 2.35 -2.15
CA GLY A 123 3.81 3.73 -1.84
C GLY A 123 4.50 4.41 -3.02
N ASP A 124 4.01 5.60 -3.40
CA ASP A 124 4.56 6.42 -4.47
C ASP A 124 4.77 7.87 -4.04
N GLY A 125 5.99 8.20 -3.68
CA GLY A 125 6.35 9.54 -3.23
C GLY A 125 5.49 10.04 -2.07
N GLY A 126 4.98 11.26 -2.19
CA GLY A 126 4.04 11.87 -1.25
C GLY A 126 2.56 11.56 -1.55
N HIS A 127 2.25 10.87 -2.65
CA HIS A 127 0.90 10.76 -3.20
C HIS A 127 0.03 9.73 -2.46
N ALA A 128 0.32 8.42 -2.56
CA ALA A 128 -0.57 7.39 -2.01
C ALA A 128 0.16 6.18 -1.45
N HIS A 129 -0.47 5.54 -0.46
CA HIS A 129 -0.06 4.24 0.08
C HIS A 129 -1.30 3.41 0.43
N PRO A 130 -2.02 2.89 -0.58
CA PRO A 130 -3.34 2.29 -0.36
C PRO A 130 -3.33 1.09 0.58
N SER A 131 -2.29 0.27 0.57
CA SER A 131 -2.17 -0.84 1.52
C SER A 131 -2.00 -0.34 2.97
N GLN A 132 -1.31 0.79 3.21
CA GLN A 132 -1.25 1.39 4.55
C GLN A 132 -2.62 1.91 4.97
N THR A 133 -3.35 2.55 4.06
CA THR A 133 -4.73 3.01 4.33
C THR A 133 -5.63 1.85 4.77
N MET A 134 -5.54 0.68 4.13
CA MET A 134 -6.31 -0.50 4.54
C MET A 134 -5.92 -1.00 5.94
N ILE A 135 -4.63 -0.97 6.29
CA ILE A 135 -4.14 -1.32 7.63
C ILE A 135 -4.67 -0.33 8.68
N ASP A 136 -4.68 0.96 8.35
CA ASP A 136 -5.18 2.01 9.25
C ASP A 136 -6.70 1.84 9.47
N LEU A 137 -7.48 1.60 8.41
CA LEU A 137 -8.92 1.30 8.51
C LEU A 137 -9.18 0.06 9.36
N MET A 138 -8.42 -1.03 9.15
CA MET A 138 -8.53 -2.25 9.95
C MET A 138 -8.25 -1.97 11.43
N THR A 139 -7.17 -1.24 11.71
CA THR A 139 -6.79 -0.88 13.07
C THR A 139 -7.87 -0.03 13.77
N ILE A 140 -8.42 0.97 13.07
CA ILE A 140 -9.50 1.80 13.60
C ILE A 140 -10.74 0.94 13.88
N ARG A 141 -11.13 0.08 12.93
CA ARG A 141 -12.30 -0.81 13.09
C ARG A 141 -12.12 -1.74 14.28
N GLN A 142 -10.97 -2.36 14.43
CA GLN A 142 -10.68 -3.27 15.55
C GLN A 142 -10.68 -2.54 16.90
N ARG A 143 -10.21 -1.29 16.96
CA ARG A 143 -10.11 -0.52 18.20
C ARG A 143 -11.41 0.20 18.58
N LYS A 144 -12.21 0.62 17.58
CA LYS A 144 -13.42 1.41 17.79
C LYS A 144 -14.72 0.64 17.50
N GLY A 145 -14.64 -0.53 16.90
CA GLY A 145 -15.80 -1.33 16.48
C GLY A 145 -16.56 -0.76 15.29
N ARG A 146 -16.11 0.37 14.74
CA ARG A 146 -16.78 1.09 13.65
C ARG A 146 -15.81 1.96 12.85
N LEU A 147 -16.23 2.42 11.67
CA LEU A 147 -15.50 3.36 10.82
C LEU A 147 -16.28 4.65 10.55
N ASP A 148 -17.52 4.74 11.02
CA ASP A 148 -18.42 5.89 10.92
C ASP A 148 -18.50 6.67 12.23
N HIS A 149 -19.08 7.89 12.19
CA HIS A 149 -19.34 8.75 13.35
C HIS A 149 -18.13 8.90 14.29
N LEU A 150 -16.93 8.99 13.70
CA LEU A 150 -15.68 9.19 14.42
C LEU A 150 -15.24 10.65 14.36
N THR A 151 -14.52 11.08 15.40
CA THR A 151 -13.71 12.31 15.35
C THR A 151 -12.24 11.93 15.29
N ILE A 152 -11.58 12.29 14.19
CA ILE A 152 -10.21 11.90 13.89
C ILE A 152 -9.34 13.15 13.90
N GLY A 153 -8.33 13.18 14.77
CA GLY A 153 -7.31 14.22 14.82
C GLY A 153 -6.06 13.81 14.04
N PHE A 154 -5.62 14.66 13.13
CA PHE A 154 -4.32 14.53 12.47
C PHE A 154 -3.38 15.61 12.99
N CYS A 155 -2.19 15.22 13.43
CA CYS A 155 -1.17 16.13 13.97
C CYS A 155 0.17 15.85 13.29
N GLY A 156 0.90 16.88 12.91
CA GLY A 156 2.24 16.79 12.31
C GLY A 156 2.27 17.31 10.88
N ASP A 157 3.02 16.65 10.00
CA ASP A 157 3.15 17.05 8.59
C ASP A 157 1.89 16.73 7.80
N LEU A 158 0.97 17.68 7.78
CA LEU A 158 -0.31 17.55 7.07
C LEU A 158 -0.17 17.85 5.57
N LYS A 159 0.92 18.49 5.15
CA LYS A 159 1.14 18.87 3.76
C LYS A 159 1.73 17.74 2.93
N PHE A 160 2.73 17.04 3.47
CA PHE A 160 3.47 16.00 2.76
C PHE A 160 3.16 14.58 3.29
N GLY A 161 2.38 14.51 4.36
CA GLY A 161 1.98 13.23 4.98
C GLY A 161 0.96 12.48 4.12
N ARG A 162 1.42 11.69 3.15
CA ARG A 162 0.56 10.88 2.25
C ARG A 162 -0.46 10.01 2.99
N THR A 163 -0.13 9.52 4.18
CA THR A 163 -1.06 8.72 5.00
C THR A 163 -2.25 9.55 5.48
N VAL A 164 -2.05 10.82 5.81
CA VAL A 164 -3.13 11.75 6.19
C VAL A 164 -4.11 11.92 5.04
N HIS A 165 -3.60 12.20 3.83
CA HIS A 165 -4.42 12.41 2.65
C HIS A 165 -5.22 11.14 2.27
N SER A 166 -4.54 10.01 2.18
CA SER A 166 -5.17 8.73 1.81
C SER A 166 -6.17 8.26 2.85
N LEU A 167 -5.87 8.41 4.15
CA LEU A 167 -6.76 7.98 5.23
C LEU A 167 -7.98 8.90 5.33
N THR A 168 -7.80 10.22 5.19
CA THR A 168 -8.92 11.18 5.14
C THR A 168 -9.86 10.85 3.98
N ALA A 169 -9.32 10.64 2.79
CA ALA A 169 -10.11 10.25 1.61
C ALA A 169 -10.89 8.93 1.83
N ALA A 170 -10.27 7.95 2.46
CA ALA A 170 -10.92 6.68 2.76
C ALA A 170 -12.02 6.82 3.82
N LEU A 171 -11.74 7.52 4.92
CA LEU A 171 -12.70 7.71 6.02
C LEU A 171 -13.84 8.67 5.67
N SER A 172 -13.67 9.56 4.69
CA SER A 172 -14.74 10.45 4.21
C SER A 172 -15.88 9.71 3.50
N GLN A 173 -15.66 8.45 3.11
CA GLN A 173 -16.70 7.58 2.54
C GLN A 173 -17.68 7.05 3.60
N PHE A 174 -17.34 7.17 4.89
CA PHE A 174 -18.19 6.74 6.01
C PHE A 174 -18.92 7.92 6.62
N GLU A 175 -20.19 7.72 6.94
CA GLU A 175 -21.08 8.77 7.42
C GLU A 175 -20.64 9.33 8.79
N GLY A 176 -20.88 10.62 9.01
CA GLY A 176 -20.73 11.27 10.32
C GLY A 176 -19.30 11.44 10.82
N ASN A 177 -18.28 11.15 10.01
CA ASN A 177 -16.89 11.36 10.37
C ASN A 177 -16.53 12.86 10.38
N ARG A 178 -15.77 13.27 11.40
CA ARG A 178 -15.23 14.63 11.57
C ARG A 178 -13.71 14.57 11.60
N PHE A 179 -13.08 15.48 10.86
CA PHE A 179 -11.62 15.57 10.79
C PHE A 179 -11.13 16.83 11.46
N CYS A 180 -10.20 16.70 12.39
CA CYS A 180 -9.50 17.81 13.04
C CYS A 180 -8.05 17.81 12.59
N LEU A 181 -7.65 18.86 11.88
CA LEU A 181 -6.30 19.03 11.38
C LEU A 181 -5.54 19.97 12.32
N LEU A 182 -4.58 19.42 13.06
CA LEU A 182 -3.73 20.17 13.97
C LEU A 182 -2.42 20.51 13.24
N TYR A 183 -2.42 21.64 12.59
CA TYR A 183 -1.24 22.17 11.92
C TYR A 183 -0.34 22.85 12.96
N THR A 184 0.89 22.39 13.11
CA THR A 184 1.93 23.10 13.87
C THR A 184 2.86 23.77 12.86
N SER A 185 3.01 25.09 12.94
CA SER A 185 3.92 25.86 12.09
C SER A 185 5.40 25.45 12.24
N ASP A 186 5.72 24.73 13.29
CA ASP A 186 7.08 24.33 13.68
C ASP A 186 7.40 22.85 13.42
N ALA A 187 6.55 22.12 12.67
CA ALA A 187 6.81 20.72 12.34
C ALA A 187 8.11 20.48 11.52
N ALA A 188 8.77 21.56 11.10
CA ALA A 188 10.08 21.49 10.45
C ALA A 188 11.26 21.44 11.46
N ASP A 189 11.05 21.74 12.73
CA ASP A 189 12.13 21.93 13.72
C ASP A 189 12.18 20.83 14.80
N ASP A 190 11.14 20.01 14.92
CA ASP A 190 11.16 18.88 15.85
C ASP A 190 11.92 17.67 15.26
N ARG A 191 13.21 17.84 15.09
CA ARG A 191 14.12 16.70 15.14
C ARG A 191 14.19 16.24 16.59
N ILE A 192 13.21 15.48 17.03
CA ILE A 192 13.33 14.69 18.24
C ILE A 192 14.39 13.64 17.93
N SER A 193 15.61 13.89 18.35
CA SER A 193 16.62 12.87 18.48
C SER A 193 16.16 11.94 19.61
N VAL A 194 15.73 10.76 19.27
CA VAL A 194 15.58 9.67 20.22
C VAL A 194 16.92 8.97 20.27
N ASP A 195 17.67 9.23 21.34
CA ASP A 195 18.84 8.44 21.73
C ASP A 195 18.45 6.99 22.04
#